data_8d44af453680ee21495595b16eaf148e
#
_entry.id   8d44af453680ee21495595b16eaf148e
#
_cell.length_a   1.000
_cell.length_b   1.000
_cell.length_c   1.000
_cell.angle_alpha   90.00
_cell.angle_beta   90.00
_cell.angle_gamma   90.00
#
_symmetry.space_group_name_H-M   'P 1'
#
loop_
_entity.id
_entity.type
_entity.pdbx_description
1 polymer ?
#
loop_
_entity_poly.entity_id
_entity_poly.type
_entity_poly.pdbx_seq_one_letter_code
_entity_poly.pdbx_strand_id
1 'polypeptide(L)'
;MQLNPSEISELIKAKIENLGASSELRTQGTIVSVTDGIVRIHGLSDVMSGEMIEMPGNTFGVALNLERDSVGAVILGDYEHITEGDVAKCTGRILEVPVGRGLLGRVVNSLGQPIDGKGPIAADTTMPIERIAPGVIERKSVDQPVQTGLKAIDSMVPIGRGQRELIIGDRQTGKTAVAIDAIINQKGTGVKCIYVAIGQKASSVANVVRKLEEHGAMDHTIVVAATASDAAAMQYIAPYSGCTMGEFFRDIGEDALIIYDDLTKQAWAYRQVSLLLRRPPGREAYPGDVFYLHSRLLERAARVNADYVEKITNGAVKGKTGSLTALPIIETQAGDVSAFVPTNVISITDGQIFLETDLFNAGVRPAINAGLSVSRVGGAAQTKVIKKLGGGIRLALAQFRELAAFAQFASDLDQATLKQLERGRRVTELMKQAQYSPMSVSQMALSLFAVNKGYMDDVEVSKILPFESALIAFMKSKYASTMDTIETSGNLDEATEKALTVAVDEFKKTGVY
;
A
#
# COMPACT_ATOMS: atom_id res chain seq x y z
N MET A 1 -51.68 22.59 -51.79
CA MET A 1 -50.53 23.50 -51.69
C MET A 1 -49.32 22.75 -52.29
N GLN A 2 -48.84 23.14 -53.44
CA GLN A 2 -47.59 22.62 -53.97
C GLN A 2 -46.44 23.43 -53.36
N LEU A 3 -45.60 22.73 -52.60
CA LEU A 3 -44.40 23.32 -52.01
C LEU A 3 -43.45 23.71 -53.14
N ASN A 4 -42.95 24.94 -53.11
CA ASN A 4 -41.99 25.47 -54.07
C ASN A 4 -40.63 24.74 -53.92
N PRO A 5 -39.89 24.48 -54.99
CA PRO A 5 -38.58 23.81 -54.90
C PRO A 5 -37.57 24.51 -53.94
N SER A 6 -37.67 25.82 -53.76
CA SER A 6 -36.91 26.59 -52.79
C SER A 6 -37.23 26.26 -51.34
N GLU A 7 -38.55 26.07 -51.03
CA GLU A 7 -38.99 25.69 -49.67
C GLU A 7 -38.57 24.26 -49.27
N ILE A 8 -38.59 23.37 -50.26
CA ILE A 8 -38.07 22.00 -50.05
C ILE A 8 -36.56 22.01 -49.80
N SER A 9 -35.81 22.89 -50.52
CA SER A 9 -34.39 23.02 -50.32
C SER A 9 -34.03 23.62 -48.96
N GLU A 10 -34.83 24.58 -48.47
CA GLU A 10 -34.67 25.15 -47.11
C GLU A 10 -35.06 24.15 -46.00
N LEU A 11 -36.12 23.37 -46.19
CA LEU A 11 -36.46 22.29 -45.29
C LEU A 11 -35.42 21.15 -45.22
N ILE A 12 -34.79 20.86 -46.34
CA ILE A 12 -33.69 19.88 -46.40
C ILE A 12 -32.44 20.46 -45.72
N LYS A 13 -32.11 21.73 -45.94
CA LYS A 13 -31.00 22.41 -45.25
C LYS A 13 -31.24 22.46 -43.72
N ALA A 14 -32.42 22.87 -43.27
CA ALA A 14 -32.79 22.88 -41.86
C ALA A 14 -32.74 21.45 -41.23
N LYS A 15 -33.12 20.40 -42.00
CA LYS A 15 -32.95 19.03 -41.53
C LYS A 15 -31.51 18.55 -41.47
N ILE A 16 -30.67 18.98 -42.41
CA ILE A 16 -29.22 18.67 -42.41
C ILE A 16 -28.51 19.41 -41.28
N GLU A 17 -28.85 20.66 -41.03
CA GLU A 17 -28.36 21.43 -39.87
C GLU A 17 -28.81 20.81 -38.54
N ASN A 18 -30.06 20.35 -38.46
CA ASN A 18 -30.54 19.58 -37.29
C ASN A 18 -29.92 18.18 -37.14
N LEU A 19 -29.47 17.54 -38.24
CA LEU A 19 -28.70 16.29 -38.15
C LEU A 19 -27.30 16.53 -37.59
N GLY A 20 -26.66 17.65 -37.95
CA GLY A 20 -25.41 18.08 -37.35
C GLY A 20 -25.55 18.36 -35.86
N ALA A 21 -26.61 19.10 -35.49
CA ALA A 21 -26.96 19.37 -34.10
C ALA A 21 -27.29 18.07 -33.31
N SER A 22 -27.92 17.07 -33.94
CA SER A 22 -28.20 15.80 -33.26
C SER A 22 -26.95 14.94 -33.04
N SER A 23 -25.94 15.08 -33.90
CA SER A 23 -24.62 14.43 -33.71
C SER A 23 -23.82 15.14 -32.63
N GLU A 24 -23.89 16.47 -32.56
CA GLU A 24 -23.27 17.24 -31.48
C GLU A 24 -23.93 16.97 -30.12
N LEU A 25 -25.26 16.79 -30.08
CA LEU A 25 -26.00 16.47 -28.84
C LEU A 25 -25.67 15.09 -28.25
N ARG A 26 -25.08 14.17 -29.02
CA ARG A 26 -24.62 12.88 -28.52
C ARG A 26 -23.31 12.98 -27.78
N THR A 27 -22.44 13.89 -28.19
CA THR A 27 -21.10 14.11 -27.64
C THR A 27 -21.01 15.32 -26.74
N GLN A 28 -22.05 16.17 -26.70
CA GLN A 28 -22.16 17.35 -25.85
C GLN A 28 -23.42 17.27 -24.99
N GLY A 29 -23.31 17.78 -23.78
CA GLY A 29 -24.42 17.88 -22.85
C GLY A 29 -24.40 19.21 -22.10
N THR A 30 -25.51 19.53 -21.46
CA THR A 30 -25.65 20.75 -20.64
C THR A 30 -25.63 20.39 -19.17
N ILE A 31 -24.85 21.11 -18.38
CA ILE A 31 -24.79 20.97 -16.93
C ILE A 31 -26.10 21.51 -16.35
N VAL A 32 -26.85 20.66 -15.66
CA VAL A 32 -28.16 20.97 -15.07
C VAL A 32 -28.03 21.35 -13.61
N SER A 33 -27.04 20.82 -12.91
CA SER A 33 -26.76 21.19 -11.52
C SER A 33 -25.31 20.92 -11.17
N VAL A 34 -24.79 21.76 -10.26
CA VAL A 34 -23.43 21.60 -9.67
C VAL A 34 -23.60 21.61 -8.15
N THR A 35 -23.11 20.58 -7.48
CA THR A 35 -23.18 20.47 -6.01
C THR A 35 -21.94 19.74 -5.50
N ASP A 36 -21.13 20.41 -4.70
CA ASP A 36 -19.95 19.83 -4.02
C ASP A 36 -19.02 19.00 -4.94
N GLY A 37 -18.73 19.54 -6.15
CA GLY A 37 -17.87 18.87 -7.13
C GLY A 37 -18.53 17.72 -7.90
N ILE A 38 -19.84 17.54 -7.75
CA ILE A 38 -20.64 16.63 -8.57
C ILE A 38 -21.47 17.47 -9.54
N VAL A 39 -21.47 17.08 -10.80
CA VAL A 39 -22.30 17.67 -11.85
C VAL A 39 -23.30 16.66 -12.37
N ARG A 40 -24.49 17.16 -12.63
CA ARG A 40 -25.52 16.43 -13.38
C ARG A 40 -25.62 17.05 -14.76
N ILE A 41 -25.46 16.23 -15.79
CA ILE A 41 -25.38 16.65 -17.17
C ILE A 41 -26.53 16.03 -17.93
N HIS A 42 -27.30 16.83 -18.64
CA HIS A 42 -28.35 16.35 -19.56
C HIS A 42 -27.76 16.20 -20.95
N GLY A 43 -28.03 15.09 -21.61
CA GLY A 43 -27.38 14.73 -22.88
C GLY A 43 -26.26 13.70 -22.66
N LEU A 44 -25.21 13.75 -23.46
CA LEU A 44 -24.08 12.82 -23.43
C LEU A 44 -24.53 11.35 -23.61
N SER A 45 -25.39 11.07 -24.57
CA SER A 45 -25.97 9.73 -24.76
C SER A 45 -24.95 8.64 -25.11
N ASP A 46 -23.78 9.02 -25.60
CA ASP A 46 -22.72 8.10 -26.03
C ASP A 46 -21.60 7.95 -24.96
N VAL A 47 -21.74 8.60 -23.78
CA VAL A 47 -20.73 8.54 -22.73
C VAL A 47 -20.56 7.14 -22.14
N MET A 48 -19.33 6.73 -21.90
CA MET A 48 -18.99 5.47 -21.23
C MET A 48 -18.83 5.67 -19.72
N SER A 49 -19.08 4.63 -18.94
CA SER A 49 -18.77 4.64 -17.52
C SER A 49 -17.26 4.77 -17.31
N GLY A 50 -16.83 5.72 -16.46
CA GLY A 50 -15.41 6.02 -16.25
C GLY A 50 -14.77 6.90 -17.32
N GLU A 51 -15.56 7.38 -18.29
CA GLU A 51 -15.07 8.29 -19.33
C GLU A 51 -14.77 9.67 -18.75
N MET A 52 -13.70 10.29 -19.24
CA MET A 52 -13.39 11.69 -18.98
C MET A 52 -14.35 12.60 -19.72
N ILE A 53 -14.88 13.58 -19.04
CA ILE A 53 -15.75 14.62 -19.59
C ILE A 53 -15.02 15.94 -19.48
N GLU A 54 -14.88 16.65 -20.60
CA GLU A 54 -14.32 17.99 -20.66
C GLU A 54 -15.39 19.03 -20.31
N MET A 55 -15.05 19.97 -19.45
CA MET A 55 -15.88 21.06 -18.97
C MET A 55 -15.17 22.42 -19.19
N PRO A 56 -15.86 23.56 -19.04
CA PRO A 56 -15.23 24.87 -19.17
C PRO A 56 -13.97 25.02 -18.30
N GLY A 57 -13.04 25.88 -18.72
CA GLY A 57 -11.81 26.15 -17.99
C GLY A 57 -10.77 25.03 -18.05
N ASN A 58 -10.84 24.13 -19.03
CA ASN A 58 -9.98 22.96 -19.15
C ASN A 58 -10.05 22.04 -17.92
N THR A 59 -11.24 21.99 -17.31
CA THR A 59 -11.55 21.12 -16.18
C THR A 59 -12.12 19.82 -16.69
N PHE A 60 -11.73 18.72 -16.05
CA PHE A 60 -12.20 17.38 -16.40
C PHE A 60 -13.03 16.78 -15.26
N GLY A 61 -14.03 15.99 -15.65
CA GLY A 61 -14.78 15.14 -14.74
C GLY A 61 -14.77 13.69 -15.20
N VAL A 62 -15.27 12.79 -14.37
CA VAL A 62 -15.44 11.38 -14.68
C VAL A 62 -16.91 11.00 -14.58
N ALA A 63 -17.44 10.36 -15.61
CA ALA A 63 -18.79 9.81 -15.62
C ALA A 63 -18.88 8.60 -14.69
N LEU A 64 -19.68 8.70 -13.62
CA LEU A 64 -19.84 7.63 -12.63
C LEU A 64 -21.26 7.05 -12.59
N ASN A 65 -22.28 7.86 -12.93
CA ASN A 65 -23.67 7.45 -12.88
C ASN A 65 -24.32 7.72 -14.23
N LEU A 66 -24.66 6.65 -14.93
CA LEU A 66 -25.31 6.75 -16.24
C LEU A 66 -26.80 6.46 -16.06
N GLU A 67 -27.62 7.49 -16.16
CA GLU A 67 -29.08 7.41 -16.13
C GLU A 67 -29.64 7.59 -17.56
N ARG A 68 -30.92 7.32 -17.73
CA ARG A 68 -31.55 7.39 -19.06
C ARG A 68 -31.43 8.77 -19.72
N ASP A 69 -31.63 9.81 -18.93
CA ASP A 69 -31.74 11.20 -19.42
C ASP A 69 -30.65 12.10 -18.86
N SER A 70 -29.77 11.60 -18.00
CA SER A 70 -28.71 12.38 -17.37
C SER A 70 -27.49 11.55 -17.01
N VAL A 71 -26.36 12.22 -16.89
CA VAL A 71 -25.09 11.66 -16.46
C VAL A 71 -24.66 12.37 -15.17
N GLY A 72 -24.41 11.58 -14.14
CA GLY A 72 -23.75 12.07 -12.92
C GLY A 72 -22.24 11.92 -13.08
N ALA A 73 -21.55 13.05 -13.07
CA ALA A 73 -20.10 13.08 -13.16
C ALA A 73 -19.48 13.78 -11.95
N VAL A 74 -18.26 13.37 -11.62
CA VAL A 74 -17.48 13.96 -10.52
C VAL A 74 -16.37 14.79 -11.13
N ILE A 75 -16.23 16.03 -10.69
CA ILE A 75 -15.20 16.96 -11.17
C ILE A 75 -13.85 16.61 -10.53
N LEU A 76 -12.79 16.62 -11.33
CA LEU A 76 -11.42 16.35 -10.92
C LEU A 76 -10.63 17.65 -10.76
N GLY A 77 -10.78 18.30 -9.63
CA GLY A 77 -10.11 19.56 -9.32
C GLY A 77 -11.08 20.66 -8.90
N ASP A 78 -10.68 21.91 -9.13
CA ASP A 78 -11.49 23.10 -8.77
C ASP A 78 -12.72 23.21 -9.68
N TYR A 79 -13.85 23.53 -9.08
CA TYR A 79 -15.15 23.57 -9.77
C TYR A 79 -15.93 24.88 -9.57
N GLU A 80 -15.37 25.84 -8.85
CA GLU A 80 -16.05 27.11 -8.51
C GLU A 80 -16.45 27.94 -9.76
N HIS A 81 -15.75 27.71 -10.88
CA HIS A 81 -16.00 28.39 -12.17
C HIS A 81 -17.03 27.68 -13.05
N ILE A 82 -17.50 26.49 -12.67
CA ILE A 82 -18.48 25.72 -13.42
C ILE A 82 -19.89 26.07 -12.95
N THR A 83 -20.76 26.43 -13.90
CA THR A 83 -22.10 26.87 -13.63
C THR A 83 -23.17 26.04 -14.36
N GLU A 84 -24.41 26.14 -13.87
CA GLU A 84 -25.55 25.55 -14.58
C GLU A 84 -25.74 26.24 -15.93
N GLY A 85 -25.99 25.44 -16.96
CA GLY A 85 -26.09 25.88 -18.34
C GLY A 85 -24.78 25.72 -19.15
N ASP A 86 -23.66 25.47 -18.49
CA ASP A 86 -22.39 25.20 -19.18
C ASP A 86 -22.43 23.91 -20.00
N VAL A 87 -21.57 23.87 -21.03
CA VAL A 87 -21.47 22.73 -21.94
C VAL A 87 -20.39 21.78 -21.48
N ALA A 88 -20.75 20.50 -21.36
CA ALA A 88 -19.82 19.40 -21.12
C ALA A 88 -19.68 18.52 -22.37
N LYS A 89 -18.49 17.97 -22.64
CA LYS A 89 -18.18 17.19 -23.84
C LYS A 89 -17.59 15.84 -23.47
N CYS A 90 -18.03 14.79 -24.18
CA CYS A 90 -17.37 13.49 -24.16
C CYS A 90 -15.97 13.59 -24.76
N THR A 91 -15.01 12.94 -24.14
CA THR A 91 -13.63 12.89 -24.68
C THR A 91 -13.37 11.59 -25.44
N GLY A 92 -14.24 10.58 -25.31
CA GLY A 92 -14.03 9.23 -25.84
C GLY A 92 -12.89 8.47 -25.13
N ARG A 93 -12.37 8.99 -24.03
CA ARG A 93 -11.22 8.43 -23.30
C ARG A 93 -11.60 8.10 -21.86
N ILE A 94 -11.29 6.89 -21.44
CA ILE A 94 -11.37 6.50 -20.03
C ILE A 94 -10.26 7.23 -19.26
N LEU A 95 -10.48 7.52 -17.99
CA LEU A 95 -9.51 8.21 -17.14
C LEU A 95 -8.18 7.42 -17.09
N GLU A 96 -7.11 8.09 -17.48
CA GLU A 96 -5.76 7.57 -17.56
C GLU A 96 -4.80 8.42 -16.72
N VAL A 97 -3.69 7.80 -16.31
CA VAL A 97 -2.59 8.49 -15.62
C VAL A 97 -1.27 8.20 -16.30
N PRO A 98 -0.31 9.15 -16.24
CA PRO A 98 1.05 8.91 -16.70
C PRO A 98 1.71 7.82 -15.85
N VAL A 99 2.46 6.95 -16.52
CA VAL A 99 3.25 5.88 -15.89
C VAL A 99 4.65 5.85 -16.46
N GLY A 100 5.58 5.28 -15.73
CA GLY A 100 6.95 5.15 -16.21
C GLY A 100 8.00 5.50 -15.18
N ARG A 101 9.26 5.35 -15.59
CA ARG A 101 10.41 5.58 -14.69
C ARG A 101 10.61 7.06 -14.35
N GLY A 102 10.12 7.97 -15.17
CA GLY A 102 10.20 9.40 -14.93
C GLY A 102 9.40 9.89 -13.72
N LEU A 103 8.51 9.06 -13.16
CA LEU A 103 7.79 9.36 -11.93
C LEU A 103 8.58 9.03 -10.66
N LEU A 104 9.65 8.23 -10.75
CA LEU A 104 10.49 7.92 -9.58
C LEU A 104 11.14 9.20 -9.04
N GLY A 105 11.13 9.37 -7.73
CA GLY A 105 11.62 10.56 -7.06
C GLY A 105 10.65 11.75 -7.07
N ARG A 106 9.43 11.58 -7.59
CA ARG A 106 8.46 12.66 -7.77
C ARG A 106 7.27 12.54 -6.82
N VAL A 107 6.67 13.68 -6.54
CA VAL A 107 5.40 13.78 -5.81
C VAL A 107 4.35 14.28 -6.79
N VAL A 108 3.28 13.50 -6.94
CA VAL A 108 2.20 13.77 -7.91
C VAL A 108 0.84 13.77 -7.21
N ASN A 109 -0.14 14.41 -7.85
CA ASN A 109 -1.54 14.30 -7.43
C ASN A 109 -2.20 13.02 -7.98
N SER A 110 -3.48 12.83 -7.72
CA SER A 110 -4.25 11.66 -8.17
C SER A 110 -4.36 11.51 -9.69
N LEU A 111 -4.07 12.56 -10.46
CA LEU A 111 -4.02 12.53 -11.92
C LEU A 111 -2.61 12.32 -12.48
N GLY A 112 -1.62 12.12 -11.61
CA GLY A 112 -0.22 11.99 -12.00
C GLY A 112 0.47 13.30 -12.37
N GLN A 113 -0.14 14.46 -12.07
CA GLN A 113 0.45 15.77 -12.28
C GLN A 113 1.44 16.09 -11.16
N PRO A 114 2.63 16.64 -11.47
CA PRO A 114 3.63 16.96 -10.46
C PRO A 114 3.17 18.10 -9.54
N ILE A 115 3.36 17.92 -8.24
CA ILE A 115 3.06 18.91 -7.20
C ILE A 115 4.30 19.25 -6.35
N ASP A 116 5.46 18.76 -6.75
CA ASP A 116 6.74 18.90 -6.04
C ASP A 116 7.57 20.10 -6.49
N GLY A 117 7.08 20.89 -7.44
CA GLY A 117 7.80 22.04 -7.97
C GLY A 117 9.02 21.71 -8.85
N LYS A 118 9.27 20.43 -9.14
CA LYS A 118 10.43 19.97 -9.93
C LYS A 118 10.19 19.98 -11.45
N GLY A 119 9.14 20.67 -11.93
CA GLY A 119 8.80 20.77 -13.34
C GLY A 119 8.06 19.55 -13.92
N PRO A 120 7.80 19.52 -15.23
CA PRO A 120 7.03 18.47 -15.87
C PRO A 120 7.72 17.10 -15.78
N ILE A 121 6.92 16.04 -15.85
CA ILE A 121 7.39 14.65 -15.80
C ILE A 121 7.44 14.07 -17.20
N ALA A 122 8.57 13.48 -17.57
CA ALA A 122 8.69 12.66 -18.77
C ALA A 122 8.17 11.25 -18.46
N ALA A 123 6.89 11.02 -18.75
CA ALA A 123 6.27 9.71 -18.61
C ALA A 123 6.60 8.82 -19.81
N ASP A 124 6.69 7.50 -19.59
CA ASP A 124 6.92 6.55 -20.67
C ASP A 124 5.65 6.35 -21.51
N THR A 125 4.49 6.33 -20.85
CA THR A 125 3.17 6.19 -21.47
C THR A 125 2.06 6.62 -20.51
N THR A 126 0.80 6.54 -20.96
CA THR A 126 -0.39 6.64 -20.10
C THR A 126 -1.09 5.29 -20.00
N MET A 127 -1.72 5.01 -18.86
CA MET A 127 -2.48 3.79 -18.64
C MET A 127 -3.79 4.08 -17.87
N PRO A 128 -4.89 3.36 -18.19
CA PRO A 128 -6.15 3.52 -17.48
C PRO A 128 -6.00 3.25 -15.98
N ILE A 129 -6.70 4.04 -15.15
CA ILE A 129 -6.67 3.83 -13.69
C ILE A 129 -7.50 2.62 -13.26
N GLU A 130 -8.57 2.30 -14.00
CA GLU A 130 -9.38 1.10 -13.78
C GLU A 130 -8.92 0.00 -14.74
N ARG A 131 -8.36 -1.07 -14.16
CA ARG A 131 -7.84 -2.21 -14.90
C ARG A 131 -8.30 -3.50 -14.25
N ILE A 132 -8.49 -4.53 -15.06
CA ILE A 132 -8.80 -5.87 -14.59
C ILE A 132 -7.54 -6.50 -13.98
N ALA A 133 -7.70 -7.13 -12.81
CA ALA A 133 -6.62 -7.84 -12.15
C ALA A 133 -6.13 -9.03 -13.00
N PRO A 134 -4.84 -9.44 -12.88
CA PRO A 134 -4.36 -10.64 -13.54
C PRO A 134 -5.20 -11.88 -13.21
N GLY A 135 -5.52 -12.67 -14.21
CA GLY A 135 -6.27 -13.92 -14.07
C GLY A 135 -5.52 -15.01 -13.31
N VAL A 136 -6.22 -16.08 -12.93
CA VAL A 136 -5.65 -17.17 -12.13
C VAL A 136 -4.43 -17.83 -12.82
N ILE A 137 -4.50 -18.04 -14.13
CA ILE A 137 -3.42 -18.69 -14.92
C ILE A 137 -2.20 -17.78 -15.09
N GLU A 138 -2.40 -16.48 -15.03
CA GLU A 138 -1.37 -15.45 -15.20
C GLU A 138 -0.55 -15.22 -13.93
N ARG A 139 -1.02 -15.73 -12.79
CA ARG A 139 -0.37 -15.58 -11.48
C ARG A 139 0.70 -16.66 -11.26
N LYS A 140 1.72 -16.26 -10.52
CA LYS A 140 2.74 -17.15 -9.96
C LYS A 140 2.62 -17.19 -8.44
N SER A 141 2.93 -18.32 -7.82
CA SER A 141 2.96 -18.44 -6.36
C SER A 141 3.96 -17.47 -5.75
N VAL A 142 3.60 -16.94 -4.58
CA VAL A 142 4.45 -16.04 -3.78
C VAL A 142 5.52 -16.88 -3.07
N ASP A 143 6.77 -16.76 -3.50
CA ASP A 143 7.92 -17.56 -3.03
C ASP A 143 9.16 -16.72 -2.76
N GLN A 144 9.07 -15.38 -2.84
CA GLN A 144 10.17 -14.47 -2.58
C GLN A 144 9.77 -13.44 -1.52
N PRO A 145 10.64 -13.15 -0.53
CA PRO A 145 10.33 -12.18 0.51
C PRO A 145 10.38 -10.74 0.01
N VAL A 146 9.51 -9.90 0.61
CA VAL A 146 9.73 -8.47 0.73
C VAL A 146 10.31 -8.25 2.12
N GLN A 147 11.59 -7.93 2.20
CA GLN A 147 12.23 -7.63 3.48
C GLN A 147 11.80 -6.24 3.94
N THR A 148 11.10 -6.17 5.06
CA THR A 148 10.71 -4.88 5.64
C THR A 148 11.82 -4.24 6.47
N GLY A 149 12.79 -5.03 6.88
CA GLY A 149 13.83 -4.62 7.80
C GLY A 149 13.38 -4.51 9.26
N LEU A 150 12.14 -4.90 9.54
CA LEU A 150 11.57 -4.93 10.89
C LEU A 150 11.59 -6.37 11.44
N LYS A 151 12.37 -6.58 12.50
CA LYS A 151 12.52 -7.92 13.12
C LYS A 151 11.18 -8.61 13.38
N ALA A 152 10.25 -7.87 13.95
CA ALA A 152 8.94 -8.39 14.34
C ALA A 152 8.10 -8.83 13.12
N ILE A 153 8.20 -8.14 11.99
CA ILE A 153 7.47 -8.49 10.76
C ILE A 153 8.15 -9.65 10.07
N ASP A 154 9.42 -9.49 9.70
CA ASP A 154 10.14 -10.45 8.85
C ASP A 154 10.28 -11.82 9.53
N SER A 155 10.34 -11.87 10.88
CA SER A 155 10.40 -13.14 11.63
C SER A 155 9.04 -13.78 11.90
N MET A 156 7.97 -13.00 12.15
CA MET A 156 6.68 -13.52 12.64
C MET A 156 5.54 -13.42 11.64
N VAL A 157 5.51 -12.37 10.82
CA VAL A 157 4.43 -12.06 9.88
C VAL A 157 5.03 -11.67 8.52
N PRO A 158 5.77 -12.60 7.87
CA PRO A 158 6.53 -12.28 6.68
C PRO A 158 5.65 -11.93 5.50
N ILE A 159 6.15 -10.98 4.68
CA ILE A 159 5.48 -10.48 3.49
C ILE A 159 6.22 -10.98 2.25
N GLY A 160 5.49 -11.51 1.29
CA GLY A 160 6.05 -11.97 0.02
C GLY A 160 5.76 -11.03 -1.14
N ARG A 161 6.59 -11.09 -2.18
CA ARG A 161 6.41 -10.29 -3.41
C ARG A 161 5.15 -10.72 -4.14
N GLY A 162 4.19 -9.78 -4.26
CA GLY A 162 2.86 -10.02 -4.82
C GLY A 162 1.77 -10.32 -3.80
N GLN A 163 2.09 -10.30 -2.50
CA GLN A 163 1.13 -10.48 -1.40
C GLN A 163 0.42 -9.16 -1.08
N ARG A 164 -0.79 -9.28 -0.50
CA ARG A 164 -1.55 -8.18 0.09
C ARG A 164 -1.55 -8.36 1.60
N GLU A 165 -0.79 -7.56 2.32
CA GLU A 165 -0.72 -7.63 3.77
C GLU A 165 -1.27 -6.35 4.40
N LEU A 166 -2.34 -6.47 5.18
CA LEU A 166 -3.01 -5.34 5.80
C LEU A 166 -2.22 -4.84 7.01
N ILE A 167 -2.03 -3.52 7.14
CA ILE A 167 -1.57 -2.87 8.36
C ILE A 167 -2.78 -2.23 9.04
N ILE A 168 -3.15 -2.71 10.22
CA ILE A 168 -4.37 -2.29 10.89
C ILE A 168 -4.10 -1.89 12.34
N GLY A 169 -4.77 -0.85 12.82
CA GLY A 169 -4.69 -0.38 14.21
C GLY A 169 -5.24 1.03 14.38
N ASP A 170 -5.32 1.48 15.61
CA ASP A 170 -5.85 2.80 15.97
C ASP A 170 -4.93 3.94 15.49
N ARG A 171 -5.43 5.17 15.62
CA ARG A 171 -4.63 6.37 15.34
C ARG A 171 -3.33 6.36 16.14
N GLN A 172 -2.24 6.83 15.50
CA GLN A 172 -0.94 7.05 16.13
C GLN A 172 -0.28 5.77 16.72
N THR A 173 -0.68 4.58 16.29
CA THR A 173 -0.04 3.31 16.69
C THR A 173 1.22 2.97 15.88
N GLY A 174 1.63 3.82 14.92
CA GLY A 174 2.84 3.63 14.14
C GLY A 174 2.64 2.96 12.77
N LYS A 175 1.40 2.87 12.24
CA LYS A 175 1.10 2.27 10.93
C LYS A 175 1.95 2.85 9.79
N THR A 176 1.94 4.16 9.66
CA THR A 176 2.74 4.89 8.65
C THR A 176 4.25 4.66 8.84
N ALA A 177 4.73 4.59 10.09
CA ALA A 177 6.16 4.34 10.35
C ALA A 177 6.60 2.97 9.85
N VAL A 178 5.81 1.92 10.10
CA VAL A 178 6.04 0.56 9.57
C VAL A 178 6.11 0.57 8.03
N ALA A 179 5.19 1.30 7.40
CA ALA A 179 5.16 1.41 5.94
C ALA A 179 6.39 2.14 5.37
N ILE A 180 6.83 3.23 6.03
CA ILE A 180 8.02 3.98 5.62
C ILE A 180 9.29 3.14 5.82
N ASP A 181 9.41 2.40 6.92
CA ASP A 181 10.53 1.49 7.15
C ASP A 181 10.61 0.42 6.04
N ALA A 182 9.49 -0.13 5.64
CA ALA A 182 9.42 -1.07 4.53
C ALA A 182 9.92 -0.45 3.19
N ILE A 183 9.59 0.82 2.91
CA ILE A 183 10.09 1.54 1.73
C ILE A 183 11.59 1.79 1.83
N ILE A 184 12.07 2.28 2.97
CA ILE A 184 13.48 2.59 3.18
C ILE A 184 14.33 1.33 2.96
N ASN A 185 13.85 0.18 3.43
CA ASN A 185 14.57 -1.09 3.30
C ASN A 185 14.62 -1.63 1.86
N GLN A 186 13.82 -1.08 0.93
CA GLN A 186 13.89 -1.48 -0.48
C GLN A 186 15.07 -0.84 -1.23
N LYS A 187 15.81 0.06 -0.62
CA LYS A 187 16.99 0.67 -1.23
C LYS A 187 17.99 -0.39 -1.67
N GLY A 188 18.35 -0.39 -2.96
CA GLY A 188 19.29 -1.35 -3.53
C GLY A 188 18.73 -2.75 -3.86
N THR A 189 17.46 -3.04 -3.51
CA THR A 189 16.83 -4.34 -3.83
C THR A 189 16.25 -4.43 -5.24
N GLY A 190 16.13 -3.30 -5.93
CA GLY A 190 15.48 -3.21 -7.24
C GLY A 190 13.96 -3.01 -7.19
N VAL A 191 13.33 -3.15 -6.02
CA VAL A 191 11.88 -2.95 -5.83
C VAL A 191 11.54 -1.47 -5.94
N LYS A 192 10.55 -1.12 -6.77
CA LYS A 192 10.02 0.24 -6.90
C LYS A 192 8.89 0.43 -5.91
N CYS A 193 8.87 1.56 -5.22
CA CYS A 193 7.88 1.84 -4.20
C CYS A 193 6.89 2.91 -4.64
N ILE A 194 5.63 2.74 -4.28
CA ILE A 194 4.59 3.74 -4.48
C ILE A 194 3.93 4.00 -3.12
N TYR A 195 4.00 5.24 -2.66
CA TYR A 195 3.31 5.66 -1.44
C TYR A 195 2.11 6.52 -1.81
N VAL A 196 0.92 6.04 -1.49
CA VAL A 196 -0.34 6.75 -1.77
C VAL A 196 -0.88 7.32 -0.48
N ALA A 197 -0.80 8.65 -0.33
CA ALA A 197 -1.37 9.39 0.79
C ALA A 197 -2.82 9.76 0.46
N ILE A 198 -3.78 9.31 1.27
CA ILE A 198 -5.20 9.48 1.02
C ILE A 198 -5.83 10.24 2.19
N GLY A 199 -6.37 11.44 1.92
CA GLY A 199 -7.07 12.24 2.90
C GLY A 199 -6.21 12.63 4.12
N GLN A 200 -4.89 12.68 3.97
CA GLN A 200 -3.95 13.08 5.00
C GLN A 200 -3.73 14.60 4.99
N LYS A 201 -3.30 15.15 6.13
CA LYS A 201 -2.88 16.56 6.17
C LYS A 201 -1.66 16.76 5.29
N ALA A 202 -1.59 17.86 4.55
CA ALA A 202 -0.43 18.20 3.71
C ALA A 202 0.89 18.20 4.48
N SER A 203 0.90 18.65 5.74
CA SER A 203 2.06 18.60 6.62
C SER A 203 2.54 17.17 6.93
N SER A 204 1.61 16.20 7.03
CA SER A 204 1.95 14.79 7.23
C SER A 204 2.60 14.21 5.98
N VAL A 205 2.05 14.51 4.81
CA VAL A 205 2.63 14.09 3.52
C VAL A 205 4.02 14.68 3.33
N ALA A 206 4.21 15.97 3.61
CA ALA A 206 5.52 16.63 3.55
C ALA A 206 6.54 15.98 4.50
N ASN A 207 6.12 15.58 5.71
CA ASN A 207 6.98 14.84 6.62
C ASN A 207 7.40 13.47 6.08
N VAL A 208 6.49 12.74 5.45
CA VAL A 208 6.81 11.43 4.81
C VAL A 208 7.83 11.64 3.70
N VAL A 209 7.59 12.58 2.79
CA VAL A 209 8.52 12.90 1.68
C VAL A 209 9.91 13.24 2.23
N ARG A 210 9.99 14.14 3.23
CA ARG A 210 11.24 14.50 3.86
C ARG A 210 11.96 13.29 4.48
N LYS A 211 11.24 12.40 5.16
CA LYS A 211 11.83 11.19 5.74
C LYS A 211 12.37 10.24 4.66
N LEU A 212 11.68 10.08 3.56
CA LEU A 212 12.16 9.30 2.42
C LEU A 212 13.40 9.93 1.78
N GLU A 213 13.44 11.27 1.65
CA GLU A 213 14.61 12.01 1.15
C GLU A 213 15.82 11.87 2.08
N GLU A 214 15.64 12.08 3.39
CA GLU A 214 16.70 11.94 4.41
C GLU A 214 17.39 10.57 4.37
N HIS A 215 16.65 9.51 4.03
CA HIS A 215 17.17 8.14 3.93
C HIS A 215 17.56 7.71 2.51
N GLY A 216 17.45 8.61 1.52
CA GLY A 216 17.73 8.33 0.12
C GLY A 216 16.79 7.27 -0.47
N ALA A 217 15.55 7.22 0.00
CA ALA A 217 14.52 6.29 -0.46
C ALA A 217 13.64 6.90 -1.56
N MET A 218 13.69 8.21 -1.79
CA MET A 218 12.93 8.86 -2.85
C MET A 218 13.35 8.38 -4.24
N ASP A 219 14.61 8.04 -4.46
CA ASP A 219 15.12 7.63 -5.78
C ASP A 219 14.39 6.41 -6.38
N HIS A 220 13.82 5.57 -5.54
CA HIS A 220 13.04 4.39 -5.94
C HIS A 220 11.57 4.49 -5.57
N THR A 221 11.08 5.68 -5.19
CA THR A 221 9.72 5.88 -4.69
C THR A 221 8.96 6.92 -5.50
N ILE A 222 7.69 6.64 -5.77
CA ILE A 222 6.69 7.58 -6.29
C ILE A 222 5.74 7.92 -5.13
N VAL A 223 5.48 9.20 -4.90
CA VAL A 223 4.49 9.63 -3.92
C VAL A 223 3.27 10.17 -4.65
N VAL A 224 2.11 9.56 -4.41
CA VAL A 224 0.81 10.02 -4.92
C VAL A 224 0.05 10.65 -3.75
N ALA A 225 -0.26 11.93 -3.81
CA ALA A 225 -0.90 12.63 -2.73
C ALA A 225 -2.29 13.14 -3.12
N ALA A 226 -3.29 12.73 -2.34
CA ALA A 226 -4.61 13.34 -2.28
C ALA A 226 -4.85 13.77 -0.84
N THR A 227 -4.66 15.05 -0.56
CA THR A 227 -4.69 15.59 0.80
C THR A 227 -6.13 15.72 1.32
N ALA A 228 -6.29 16.01 2.61
CA ALA A 228 -7.60 16.21 3.22
C ALA A 228 -8.33 17.46 2.71
N SER A 229 -7.62 18.39 2.07
CA SER A 229 -8.21 19.58 1.42
C SER A 229 -8.66 19.32 -0.02
N ASP A 230 -8.22 18.22 -0.62
CA ASP A 230 -8.60 17.89 -1.99
C ASP A 230 -10.02 17.33 -2.05
N ALA A 231 -10.69 17.52 -3.18
CA ALA A 231 -12.03 17.00 -3.41
C ALA A 231 -12.13 15.49 -3.14
N ALA A 232 -13.28 15.02 -2.65
CA ALA A 232 -13.52 13.61 -2.37
C ALA A 232 -13.23 12.70 -3.59
N ALA A 233 -13.48 13.20 -4.80
CA ALA A 233 -13.15 12.50 -6.04
C ALA A 233 -11.66 12.19 -6.16
N MET A 234 -10.80 13.16 -5.85
CA MET A 234 -9.35 12.99 -5.91
C MET A 234 -8.86 11.97 -4.88
N GLN A 235 -9.43 11.99 -3.67
CA GLN A 235 -9.14 10.99 -2.64
C GLN A 235 -9.62 9.58 -3.02
N TYR A 236 -10.76 9.49 -3.71
CA TYR A 236 -11.30 8.23 -4.21
C TYR A 236 -10.43 7.59 -5.28
N ILE A 237 -9.94 8.36 -6.27
CA ILE A 237 -9.17 7.82 -7.40
C ILE A 237 -7.69 7.61 -7.10
N ALA A 238 -7.11 8.31 -6.11
CA ALA A 238 -5.68 8.24 -5.78
C ALA A 238 -5.13 6.81 -5.64
N PRO A 239 -5.79 5.88 -4.93
CA PRO A 239 -5.31 4.50 -4.83
C PRO A 239 -5.25 3.77 -6.17
N TYR A 240 -6.21 4.00 -7.05
CA TYR A 240 -6.24 3.40 -8.38
C TYR A 240 -5.13 3.94 -9.27
N SER A 241 -4.88 5.25 -9.21
CA SER A 241 -3.78 5.90 -9.92
C SER A 241 -2.42 5.35 -9.47
N GLY A 242 -2.19 5.29 -8.16
CA GLY A 242 -0.97 4.70 -7.60
C GLY A 242 -0.82 3.22 -7.97
N CYS A 243 -1.92 2.46 -7.95
CA CYS A 243 -1.93 1.06 -8.36
C CYS A 243 -1.48 0.90 -9.82
N THR A 244 -2.01 1.72 -10.73
CA THR A 244 -1.62 1.72 -12.15
C THR A 244 -0.14 2.04 -12.34
N MET A 245 0.40 2.99 -11.57
CA MET A 245 1.84 3.30 -11.57
C MET A 245 2.68 2.12 -11.11
N GLY A 246 2.22 1.37 -10.09
CA GLY A 246 2.87 0.15 -9.62
C GLY A 246 2.77 -1.02 -10.60
N GLU A 247 1.62 -1.17 -11.24
CA GLU A 247 1.40 -2.20 -12.25
C GLU A 247 2.30 -2.05 -13.47
N PHE A 248 2.65 -0.81 -13.85
CA PHE A 248 3.61 -0.58 -14.92
C PHE A 248 4.91 -1.36 -14.69
N PHE A 249 5.47 -1.30 -13.49
CA PHE A 249 6.70 -2.02 -13.17
C PHE A 249 6.48 -3.54 -13.13
N ARG A 250 5.38 -4.00 -12.54
CA ARG A 250 5.01 -5.42 -12.57
C ARG A 250 4.92 -5.96 -14.00
N ASP A 251 4.25 -5.23 -14.87
CA ASP A 251 3.94 -5.65 -16.23
C ASP A 251 5.19 -5.68 -17.14
N ILE A 252 6.24 -4.93 -16.80
CA ILE A 252 7.55 -5.01 -17.48
C ILE A 252 8.53 -6.00 -16.81
N GLY A 253 8.05 -6.82 -15.88
CA GLY A 253 8.85 -7.87 -15.23
C GLY A 253 9.74 -7.36 -14.11
N GLU A 254 9.34 -6.31 -13.40
CA GLU A 254 9.98 -5.78 -12.19
C GLU A 254 9.09 -5.98 -10.96
N ASP A 255 9.66 -5.72 -9.79
CA ASP A 255 8.93 -5.81 -8.54
C ASP A 255 8.58 -4.42 -8.03
N ALA A 256 7.34 -4.26 -7.58
CA ALA A 256 6.87 -3.03 -6.97
C ALA A 256 6.19 -3.30 -5.62
N LEU A 257 6.28 -2.32 -4.73
CA LEU A 257 5.62 -2.27 -3.43
C LEU A 257 4.74 -1.03 -3.38
N ILE A 258 3.45 -1.21 -3.13
CA ILE A 258 2.51 -0.10 -2.97
C ILE A 258 1.94 -0.04 -1.56
N ILE A 259 1.88 1.17 -1.02
CA ILE A 259 1.30 1.46 0.29
C ILE A 259 0.11 2.38 0.09
N TYR A 260 -1.03 2.02 0.67
CA TYR A 260 -2.24 2.85 0.66
C TYR A 260 -2.49 3.39 2.07
N ASP A 261 -2.16 4.64 2.31
CA ASP A 261 -2.26 5.29 3.63
C ASP A 261 -3.30 6.41 3.62
N ASP A 262 -4.60 6.20 3.92
CA ASP A 262 -5.21 4.92 4.28
C ASP A 262 -6.50 4.65 3.48
N LEU A 263 -6.90 3.39 3.36
CA LEU A 263 -8.11 2.99 2.65
C LEU A 263 -9.40 3.30 3.42
N THR A 264 -9.35 3.56 4.72
CA THR A 264 -10.50 4.04 5.50
C THR A 264 -10.99 5.38 4.95
N LYS A 265 -10.05 6.29 4.66
CA LYS A 265 -10.39 7.60 4.08
C LYS A 265 -10.85 7.50 2.63
N GLN A 266 -10.30 6.56 1.85
CA GLN A 266 -10.85 6.27 0.52
C GLN A 266 -12.33 5.85 0.62
N ALA A 267 -12.66 4.98 1.57
CA ALA A 267 -14.05 4.55 1.78
C ALA A 267 -14.95 5.73 2.18
N TRP A 268 -14.46 6.65 3.02
CA TRP A 268 -15.19 7.85 3.39
C TRP A 268 -15.44 8.77 2.18
N ALA A 269 -14.41 8.99 1.38
CA ALA A 269 -14.53 9.78 0.15
C ALA A 269 -15.53 9.14 -0.83
N TYR A 270 -15.47 7.83 -1.01
CA TYR A 270 -16.41 7.10 -1.86
C TYR A 270 -17.84 7.14 -1.34
N ARG A 271 -18.05 7.07 -0.01
CA ARG A 271 -19.35 7.27 0.62
C ARG A 271 -19.90 8.66 0.34
N GLN A 272 -19.08 9.71 0.50
CA GLN A 272 -19.48 11.09 0.21
C GLN A 272 -19.91 11.25 -1.25
N VAL A 273 -19.08 10.82 -2.20
CA VAL A 273 -19.39 10.86 -3.64
C VAL A 273 -20.68 10.09 -3.96
N SER A 274 -20.86 8.91 -3.38
CA SER A 274 -22.04 8.07 -3.62
C SER A 274 -23.33 8.69 -3.09
N LEU A 275 -23.29 9.33 -1.92
CA LEU A 275 -24.43 10.04 -1.34
C LEU A 275 -24.82 11.27 -2.17
N LEU A 276 -23.85 12.03 -2.66
CA LEU A 276 -24.07 13.17 -3.55
C LEU A 276 -24.65 12.73 -4.91
N LEU A 277 -24.23 11.58 -5.42
CA LEU A 277 -24.82 10.92 -6.61
C LEU A 277 -26.18 10.27 -6.32
N ARG A 278 -26.72 10.40 -5.10
CA ARG A 278 -28.00 9.83 -4.67
C ARG A 278 -28.09 8.31 -4.79
N ARG A 279 -26.96 7.61 -4.71
CA ARG A 279 -26.96 6.14 -4.62
C ARG A 279 -27.55 5.70 -3.27
N PRO A 280 -28.35 4.61 -3.24
CA PRO A 280 -28.98 4.17 -1.98
C PRO A 280 -27.91 3.76 -0.96
N PRO A 281 -27.97 4.33 0.28
CA PRO A 281 -27.03 3.96 1.33
C PRO A 281 -27.35 2.59 1.95
N GLY A 282 -26.30 1.85 2.28
CA GLY A 282 -26.36 0.62 3.07
C GLY A 282 -25.89 0.83 4.51
N ARG A 283 -25.20 -0.19 5.06
CA ARG A 283 -24.64 -0.15 6.43
C ARG A 283 -23.68 1.03 6.60
N GLU A 284 -23.83 1.78 7.69
CA GLU A 284 -23.02 2.98 8.01
C GLU A 284 -23.03 4.03 6.89
N ALA A 285 -24.12 4.08 6.11
CA ALA A 285 -24.29 4.94 4.94
C ALA A 285 -23.29 4.67 3.78
N TYR A 286 -22.55 3.57 3.80
CA TYR A 286 -21.75 3.17 2.66
C TYR A 286 -22.63 2.65 1.51
N PRO A 287 -22.23 2.86 0.25
CA PRO A 287 -22.92 2.25 -0.88
C PRO A 287 -22.71 0.72 -0.86
N GLY A 288 -23.64 -0.02 -1.48
CA GLY A 288 -23.63 -1.49 -1.48
C GLY A 288 -22.39 -2.11 -2.12
N ASP A 289 -21.67 -1.38 -2.94
CA ASP A 289 -20.47 -1.80 -3.66
C ASP A 289 -19.15 -1.40 -2.99
N VAL A 290 -19.16 -0.95 -1.72
CA VAL A 290 -17.92 -0.57 -1.00
C VAL A 290 -16.95 -1.75 -0.83
N PHE A 291 -17.44 -2.98 -0.73
CA PHE A 291 -16.57 -4.16 -0.78
C PHE A 291 -15.83 -4.25 -2.11
N TYR A 292 -16.55 -4.06 -3.21
CA TYR A 292 -15.99 -4.08 -4.55
C TYR A 292 -14.99 -2.94 -4.81
N LEU A 293 -15.17 -1.78 -4.16
CA LEU A 293 -14.20 -0.68 -4.17
C LEU A 293 -12.79 -1.16 -3.80
N HIS A 294 -12.67 -1.87 -2.68
CA HIS A 294 -11.37 -2.34 -2.18
C HIS A 294 -10.93 -3.65 -2.84
N SER A 295 -11.86 -4.57 -3.16
CA SER A 295 -11.50 -5.85 -3.75
C SER A 295 -10.94 -5.70 -5.15
N ARG A 296 -11.55 -4.88 -6.03
CA ARG A 296 -11.03 -4.65 -7.38
C ARG A 296 -9.69 -3.91 -7.39
N LEU A 297 -9.40 -3.10 -6.36
CA LEU A 297 -8.11 -2.46 -6.17
C LEU A 297 -7.05 -3.49 -5.72
N LEU A 298 -7.32 -4.20 -4.63
CA LEU A 298 -6.35 -5.07 -3.98
C LEU A 298 -6.07 -6.35 -4.76
N GLU A 299 -7.03 -6.87 -5.54
CA GLU A 299 -6.80 -8.02 -6.43
C GLU A 299 -5.81 -7.73 -7.56
N ARG A 300 -5.55 -6.47 -7.88
CA ARG A 300 -4.53 -6.07 -8.85
C ARG A 300 -3.10 -6.29 -8.33
N ALA A 301 -2.92 -6.35 -7.00
CA ALA A 301 -1.67 -6.76 -6.39
C ALA A 301 -1.51 -8.28 -6.53
N ALA A 302 -0.49 -8.67 -7.27
CA ALA A 302 -0.22 -10.07 -7.57
C ALA A 302 1.24 -10.26 -8.02
N ARG A 303 1.71 -11.48 -7.94
CA ARG A 303 2.91 -11.91 -8.66
C ARG A 303 2.47 -12.56 -9.97
N VAL A 304 3.03 -12.10 -11.08
CA VAL A 304 2.70 -12.59 -12.43
C VAL A 304 3.82 -13.47 -12.98
N ASN A 305 3.43 -14.44 -13.81
CA ASN A 305 4.36 -15.36 -14.45
C ASN A 305 5.04 -14.71 -15.69
N ALA A 306 6.02 -15.42 -16.25
CA ALA A 306 6.78 -14.92 -17.38
C ALA A 306 5.95 -14.82 -18.67
N ASP A 307 4.98 -15.69 -18.86
CA ASP A 307 4.11 -15.71 -20.05
C ASP A 307 3.21 -14.46 -20.07
N TYR A 308 2.72 -14.04 -18.89
CA TYR A 308 1.97 -12.79 -18.76
C TYR A 308 2.83 -11.58 -19.16
N VAL A 309 4.05 -11.49 -18.62
CA VAL A 309 4.98 -10.38 -18.91
C VAL A 309 5.33 -10.36 -20.39
N GLU A 310 5.63 -11.49 -21.00
CA GLU A 310 5.92 -11.60 -22.44
C GLU A 310 4.72 -11.15 -23.28
N LYS A 311 3.50 -11.56 -22.93
CA LYS A 311 2.26 -11.18 -23.60
C LYS A 311 2.01 -9.67 -23.53
N ILE A 312 2.08 -9.09 -22.33
CA ILE A 312 1.80 -7.65 -22.11
C ILE A 312 2.85 -6.77 -22.78
N THR A 313 4.11 -7.19 -22.81
CA THR A 313 5.20 -6.45 -23.45
C THR A 313 5.36 -6.76 -24.94
N ASN A 314 4.41 -7.49 -25.55
CA ASN A 314 4.49 -7.92 -26.95
C ASN A 314 5.83 -8.60 -27.31
N GLY A 315 6.35 -9.42 -26.39
CA GLY A 315 7.59 -10.16 -26.56
C GLY A 315 8.87 -9.36 -26.30
N ALA A 316 8.78 -8.09 -25.88
CA ALA A 316 9.95 -7.26 -25.55
C ALA A 316 10.70 -7.75 -24.29
N VAL A 317 9.97 -8.32 -23.32
CA VAL A 317 10.55 -8.87 -22.10
C VAL A 317 10.21 -10.36 -22.00
N LYS A 318 11.25 -11.22 -21.96
CA LYS A 318 11.10 -12.67 -21.93
C LYS A 318 11.70 -13.28 -20.66
N GLY A 319 11.06 -14.32 -20.13
CA GLY A 319 11.57 -15.12 -19.03
C GLY A 319 11.61 -14.41 -17.67
N LYS A 320 11.06 -13.19 -17.57
CA LYS A 320 10.98 -12.42 -16.32
C LYS A 320 9.59 -12.51 -15.70
N THR A 321 9.56 -12.59 -14.40
CA THR A 321 8.34 -12.47 -13.58
C THR A 321 8.29 -11.07 -12.98
N GLY A 322 7.10 -10.56 -12.75
CA GLY A 322 6.91 -9.28 -12.07
C GLY A 322 6.01 -9.42 -10.85
N SER A 323 6.05 -8.47 -9.94
CA SER A 323 5.15 -8.45 -8.79
C SER A 323 4.71 -7.04 -8.41
N LEU A 324 3.50 -6.96 -7.86
CA LEU A 324 3.00 -5.78 -7.15
C LEU A 324 2.52 -6.26 -5.78
N THR A 325 3.25 -5.86 -4.74
CA THR A 325 2.93 -6.16 -3.34
C THR A 325 2.17 -4.99 -2.75
N ALA A 326 1.06 -5.24 -2.06
CA ALA A 326 0.24 -4.18 -1.48
C ALA A 326 0.27 -4.23 0.06
N LEU A 327 0.51 -3.07 0.67
CA LEU A 327 0.36 -2.82 2.10
C LEU A 327 -0.76 -1.78 2.30
N PRO A 328 -2.03 -2.18 2.26
CA PRO A 328 -3.12 -1.30 2.65
C PRO A 328 -3.06 -1.00 4.14
N ILE A 329 -3.38 0.24 4.50
CA ILE A 329 -3.52 0.68 5.88
C ILE A 329 -5.00 0.91 6.16
N ILE A 330 -5.48 0.38 7.28
CA ILE A 330 -6.82 0.64 7.82
C ILE A 330 -6.70 1.22 9.22
N GLU A 331 -7.44 2.29 9.48
CA GLU A 331 -7.57 2.90 10.79
C GLU A 331 -8.78 2.31 11.53
N THR A 332 -8.55 1.79 12.74
CA THR A 332 -9.60 1.37 13.66
C THR A 332 -9.90 2.45 14.69
N GLN A 333 -11.02 2.32 15.37
CA GLN A 333 -11.39 3.12 16.53
C GLN A 333 -11.51 2.21 17.76
N ALA A 334 -10.77 2.52 18.80
CA ALA A 334 -10.73 1.72 20.04
C ALA A 334 -10.47 0.21 19.82
N GLY A 335 -9.64 -0.13 18.83
CA GLY A 335 -9.28 -1.51 18.50
C GLY A 335 -10.41 -2.33 17.84
N ASP A 336 -11.53 -1.70 17.45
CA ASP A 336 -12.65 -2.42 16.84
C ASP A 336 -12.34 -2.87 15.41
N VAL A 337 -11.92 -4.13 15.30
CA VAL A 337 -11.71 -4.81 14.01
C VAL A 337 -12.99 -5.37 13.40
N SER A 338 -14.11 -5.35 14.14
CA SER A 338 -15.42 -5.85 13.69
C SER A 338 -16.23 -4.82 12.92
N ALA A 339 -15.76 -3.57 12.85
CA ALA A 339 -16.36 -2.51 12.06
C ALA A 339 -16.42 -2.87 10.57
N PHE A 340 -17.27 -2.20 9.81
CA PHE A 340 -17.63 -2.60 8.47
C PHE A 340 -16.44 -2.58 7.49
N VAL A 341 -15.68 -1.49 7.42
CA VAL A 341 -14.53 -1.38 6.50
C VAL A 341 -13.38 -2.31 6.91
N PRO A 342 -12.95 -2.38 8.19
CA PRO A 342 -11.93 -3.33 8.62
C PRO A 342 -12.24 -4.78 8.23
N THR A 343 -13.44 -5.28 8.51
CA THR A 343 -13.85 -6.66 8.20
C THR A 343 -13.80 -6.95 6.71
N ASN A 344 -14.21 -6.01 5.87
CA ASN A 344 -14.12 -6.15 4.41
C ASN A 344 -12.66 -6.30 3.96
N VAL A 345 -11.76 -5.43 4.41
CA VAL A 345 -10.37 -5.45 3.96
C VAL A 345 -9.60 -6.65 4.52
N ILE A 346 -9.85 -7.07 5.76
CA ILE A 346 -9.29 -8.31 6.33
C ILE A 346 -9.67 -9.53 5.48
N SER A 347 -10.90 -9.58 4.95
CA SER A 347 -11.34 -10.70 4.12
C SER A 347 -10.70 -10.72 2.73
N ILE A 348 -10.32 -9.56 2.18
CA ILE A 348 -9.70 -9.41 0.85
C ILE A 348 -8.20 -9.71 0.90
N THR A 349 -7.53 -9.38 2.02
CA THR A 349 -6.08 -9.46 2.15
C THR A 349 -5.58 -10.87 2.52
N ASP A 350 -4.29 -11.11 2.30
CA ASP A 350 -3.61 -12.39 2.55
C ASP A 350 -3.04 -12.46 3.98
N GLY A 351 -3.50 -11.60 4.86
CA GLY A 351 -3.10 -11.50 6.25
C GLY A 351 -3.15 -10.06 6.76
N GLN A 352 -2.80 -9.89 8.01
CA GLN A 352 -2.78 -8.58 8.68
C GLN A 352 -1.67 -8.46 9.71
N ILE A 353 -1.10 -7.27 9.80
CA ILE A 353 -0.23 -6.79 10.87
C ILE A 353 -1.08 -5.91 11.78
N PHE A 354 -1.38 -6.40 12.98
CA PHE A 354 -2.21 -5.68 13.96
C PHE A 354 -1.32 -4.88 14.91
N LEU A 355 -1.50 -3.55 14.91
CA LEU A 355 -0.82 -2.62 15.81
C LEU A 355 -1.74 -2.25 16.96
N GLU A 356 -1.33 -2.60 18.17
CA GLU A 356 -2.11 -2.48 19.39
C GLU A 356 -1.73 -1.22 20.19
N THR A 357 -2.73 -0.46 20.60
CA THR A 357 -2.54 0.80 21.35
C THR A 357 -1.89 0.55 22.71
N ASP A 358 -2.26 -0.53 23.40
CA ASP A 358 -1.72 -0.85 24.72
C ASP A 358 -0.22 -1.19 24.65
N LEU A 359 0.20 -1.93 23.62
CA LEU A 359 1.62 -2.21 23.38
C LEU A 359 2.39 -0.93 23.05
N PHE A 360 1.79 -0.05 22.26
CA PHE A 360 2.40 1.23 21.91
C PHE A 360 2.63 2.10 23.15
N ASN A 361 1.62 2.21 24.01
CA ASN A 361 1.66 2.97 25.26
C ASN A 361 2.62 2.33 26.28
N ALA A 362 2.76 1.01 26.28
CA ALA A 362 3.74 0.29 27.09
C ALA A 362 5.18 0.42 26.56
N GLY A 363 5.40 1.18 25.48
CA GLY A 363 6.73 1.42 24.90
C GLY A 363 7.25 0.27 24.03
N VAL A 364 6.42 -0.69 23.65
CA VAL A 364 6.76 -1.73 22.67
C VAL A 364 6.55 -1.15 21.28
N ARG A 365 7.62 -0.87 20.56
CA ARG A 365 7.60 -0.24 19.22
C ARG A 365 8.55 -0.95 18.27
N PRO A 366 8.04 -1.45 17.12
CA PRO A 366 6.65 -1.41 16.63
C PRO A 366 5.69 -2.19 17.53
N ALA A 367 4.47 -1.67 17.67
CA ALA A 367 3.45 -2.20 18.59
C ALA A 367 2.69 -3.42 18.00
N ILE A 368 3.40 -4.37 17.42
CA ILE A 368 2.85 -5.49 16.68
C ILE A 368 2.33 -6.55 17.66
N ASN A 369 1.05 -6.83 17.58
CA ASN A 369 0.45 -7.94 18.30
C ASN A 369 0.69 -9.26 17.57
N ALA A 370 1.64 -10.07 18.04
CA ALA A 370 2.02 -11.35 17.44
C ALA A 370 0.89 -12.40 17.43
N GLY A 371 -0.10 -12.28 18.31
CA GLY A 371 -1.25 -13.20 18.39
C GLY A 371 -2.32 -12.92 17.33
N LEU A 372 -2.61 -11.63 17.08
CA LEU A 372 -3.62 -11.19 16.12
C LEU A 372 -3.07 -10.98 14.71
N SER A 373 -1.75 -10.88 14.58
CA SER A 373 -1.10 -10.72 13.28
C SER A 373 -0.88 -12.07 12.60
N VAL A 374 -1.23 -12.15 11.33
CA VAL A 374 -1.18 -13.39 10.55
C VAL A 374 -0.72 -13.10 9.14
N SER A 375 0.23 -13.88 8.62
CA SER A 375 0.55 -13.97 7.18
C SER A 375 0.08 -15.32 6.64
N ARG A 376 -0.79 -15.32 5.63
CA ARG A 376 -1.26 -16.55 4.99
C ARG A 376 -0.21 -17.17 4.06
N VAL A 377 0.77 -16.41 3.62
CA VAL A 377 1.91 -16.90 2.83
C VAL A 377 2.96 -17.54 3.74
N GLY A 378 3.21 -16.94 4.90
CA GLY A 378 4.06 -17.49 5.94
C GLY A 378 5.49 -17.77 5.48
N GLY A 379 6.02 -18.92 5.87
CA GLY A 379 7.43 -19.28 5.64
C GLY A 379 7.87 -19.43 4.18
N ALA A 380 6.95 -19.39 3.20
CA ALA A 380 7.31 -19.29 1.79
C ALA A 380 7.87 -17.90 1.42
N ALA A 381 7.48 -16.88 2.19
CA ALA A 381 7.95 -15.50 2.05
C ALA A 381 9.11 -15.16 2.99
N GLN A 382 9.90 -16.12 3.43
CA GLN A 382 11.06 -15.92 4.30
C GLN A 382 12.33 -16.45 3.65
N THR A 383 13.45 -15.79 3.94
CA THR A 383 14.77 -16.40 3.70
C THR A 383 14.93 -17.62 4.61
N LYS A 384 15.74 -18.59 4.18
CA LYS A 384 15.92 -19.85 4.93
C LYS A 384 16.43 -19.60 6.35
N VAL A 385 17.33 -18.63 6.53
CA VAL A 385 17.89 -18.26 7.84
C VAL A 385 16.80 -17.69 8.76
N ILE A 386 16.00 -16.75 8.28
CA ILE A 386 14.92 -16.14 9.10
C ILE A 386 13.84 -17.18 9.40
N LYS A 387 13.49 -18.03 8.45
CA LYS A 387 12.55 -19.14 8.67
C LYS A 387 13.03 -20.09 9.77
N LYS A 388 14.32 -20.47 9.77
CA LYS A 388 14.92 -21.36 10.77
C LYS A 388 14.91 -20.74 12.17
N LEU A 389 15.18 -19.43 12.27
CA LEU A 389 15.34 -18.73 13.55
C LEU A 389 14.03 -18.12 14.08
N GLY A 390 13.13 -17.67 13.19
CA GLY A 390 11.91 -16.94 13.57
C GLY A 390 10.85 -17.79 14.25
N GLY A 391 10.77 -19.09 13.93
CA GLY A 391 9.75 -19.98 14.50
C GLY A 391 9.77 -20.06 16.03
N GLY A 392 10.97 -20.07 16.63
CA GLY A 392 11.15 -20.05 18.08
C GLY A 392 10.69 -18.76 18.76
N ILE A 393 10.80 -17.64 18.08
CA ILE A 393 10.40 -16.31 18.59
C ILE A 393 8.88 -16.21 18.76
N ARG A 394 8.13 -16.59 17.72
CA ARG A 394 6.66 -16.55 17.76
C ARG A 394 6.10 -17.42 18.87
N LEU A 395 6.66 -18.63 19.02
CA LEU A 395 6.26 -19.55 20.10
C LEU A 395 6.58 -18.96 21.48
N ALA A 396 7.77 -18.40 21.67
CA ALA A 396 8.17 -17.78 22.95
C ALA A 396 7.27 -16.61 23.34
N LEU A 397 6.88 -15.75 22.36
CA LEU A 397 5.97 -14.64 22.62
C LEU A 397 4.53 -15.09 22.90
N ALA A 398 4.04 -16.14 22.23
CA ALA A 398 2.73 -16.72 22.52
C ALA A 398 2.66 -17.29 23.95
N GLN A 399 3.65 -18.10 24.32
CA GLN A 399 3.77 -18.66 25.67
C GLN A 399 3.91 -17.55 26.73
N PHE A 400 4.71 -16.53 26.45
CA PHE A 400 4.86 -15.39 27.38
C PHE A 400 3.53 -14.69 27.64
N ARG A 401 2.70 -14.47 26.63
CA ARG A 401 1.39 -13.82 26.79
C ARG A 401 0.44 -14.62 27.67
N GLU A 402 0.37 -15.93 27.43
CA GLU A 402 -0.45 -16.82 28.25
C GLU A 402 0.01 -16.82 29.70
N LEU A 403 1.32 -16.99 29.91
CA LEU A 403 1.90 -17.02 31.26
C LEU A 403 1.83 -15.66 31.97
N ALA A 404 2.00 -14.54 31.26
CA ALA A 404 1.92 -13.20 31.82
C ALA A 404 0.50 -12.88 32.34
N ALA A 405 -0.53 -13.33 31.63
CA ALA A 405 -1.91 -13.22 32.10
C ALA A 405 -2.15 -14.05 33.37
N PHE A 406 -1.61 -15.25 33.42
CA PHE A 406 -1.68 -16.14 34.61
C PHE A 406 -0.90 -15.58 35.80
N ALA A 407 0.28 -15.03 35.56
CA ALA A 407 1.18 -14.50 36.60
C ALA A 407 0.59 -13.31 37.40
N GLN A 408 -0.42 -12.64 36.84
CA GLN A 408 -1.14 -11.58 37.58
C GLN A 408 -2.01 -12.10 38.71
N PHE A 409 -2.39 -13.39 38.68
CA PHE A 409 -3.30 -14.02 39.64
C PHE A 409 -2.64 -15.07 40.52
N ALA A 410 -1.44 -15.54 40.19
CA ALA A 410 -0.74 -16.60 40.89
C ALA A 410 0.29 -16.03 41.87
N SER A 411 0.20 -16.38 43.15
CA SER A 411 1.15 -15.96 44.21
C SER A 411 2.46 -16.74 44.17
N ASP A 412 2.46 -17.99 43.69
CA ASP A 412 3.64 -18.85 43.61
C ASP A 412 3.77 -19.47 42.22
N LEU A 413 4.81 -19.08 41.50
CA LEU A 413 5.18 -19.64 40.21
C LEU A 413 6.38 -20.58 40.35
N ASP A 414 6.34 -21.71 39.67
CA ASP A 414 7.47 -22.63 39.62
C ASP A 414 8.65 -22.03 38.83
N GLN A 415 9.87 -22.52 39.10
CA GLN A 415 11.10 -21.99 38.48
C GLN A 415 11.12 -22.08 36.94
N ALA A 416 10.46 -23.10 36.37
CA ALA A 416 10.39 -23.26 34.92
C ALA A 416 9.53 -22.18 34.30
N THR A 417 8.38 -21.87 34.88
CA THR A 417 7.47 -20.80 34.49
C THR A 417 8.14 -19.41 34.60
N LEU A 418 8.87 -19.19 35.72
CA LEU A 418 9.64 -17.95 35.88
C LEU A 418 10.69 -17.76 34.78
N LYS A 419 11.44 -18.81 34.41
CA LYS A 419 12.42 -18.77 33.31
C LYS A 419 11.76 -18.46 31.96
N GLN A 420 10.58 -19.04 31.70
CA GLN A 420 9.83 -18.74 30.46
C GLN A 420 9.34 -17.29 30.42
N LEU A 421 8.85 -16.77 31.55
CA LEU A 421 8.46 -15.36 31.65
C LEU A 421 9.65 -14.41 31.44
N GLU A 422 10.78 -14.69 32.07
CA GLU A 422 12.01 -13.92 31.92
C GLU A 422 12.51 -13.94 30.46
N ARG A 423 12.51 -15.10 29.82
CA ARG A 423 12.84 -15.23 28.41
C ARG A 423 11.88 -14.45 27.51
N GLY A 424 10.58 -14.54 27.77
CA GLY A 424 9.56 -13.81 27.04
C GLY A 424 9.70 -12.29 27.15
N ARG A 425 10.07 -11.77 28.33
CA ARG A 425 10.39 -10.35 28.53
C ARG A 425 11.58 -9.91 27.67
N ARG A 426 12.67 -10.71 27.65
CA ARG A 426 13.86 -10.41 26.83
C ARG A 426 13.56 -10.45 25.34
N VAL A 427 12.78 -11.44 24.89
CA VAL A 427 12.34 -11.51 23.49
C VAL A 427 11.47 -10.29 23.13
N THR A 428 10.55 -9.90 24.00
CA THR A 428 9.71 -8.71 23.79
C THR A 428 10.57 -7.44 23.67
N GLU A 429 11.58 -7.29 24.54
CA GLU A 429 12.51 -6.17 24.48
C GLU A 429 13.35 -6.19 23.20
N LEU A 430 13.85 -7.37 22.81
CA LEU A 430 14.61 -7.55 21.57
C LEU A 430 13.79 -7.18 20.33
N MET A 431 12.47 -7.42 20.30
CA MET A 431 11.62 -7.08 19.16
C MET A 431 11.41 -5.58 18.97
N LYS A 432 11.74 -4.76 19.97
CA LYS A 432 11.72 -3.31 19.80
C LYS A 432 12.76 -2.85 18.78
N GLN A 433 12.40 -1.85 18.02
CA GLN A 433 13.26 -1.29 16.98
C GLN A 433 12.93 0.19 16.80
N ALA A 434 13.95 1.03 16.64
CA ALA A 434 13.78 2.45 16.40
C ALA A 434 13.13 2.66 15.00
N GLN A 435 12.35 3.72 14.87
CA GLN A 435 11.78 4.12 13.58
C GLN A 435 12.89 4.53 12.60
N TYR A 436 12.67 4.27 11.33
CA TYR A 436 13.58 4.63 10.24
C TYR A 436 14.96 3.98 10.36
N SER A 437 15.01 2.82 10.98
CA SER A 437 16.25 2.06 11.21
C SER A 437 16.05 0.59 10.85
N PRO A 438 15.72 0.28 9.58
CA PRO A 438 15.54 -1.09 9.14
C PRO A 438 16.87 -1.86 9.24
N MET A 439 16.77 -3.14 9.58
CA MET A 439 17.91 -4.05 9.73
C MET A 439 18.07 -4.93 8.49
N SER A 440 19.31 -5.27 8.16
CA SER A 440 19.61 -6.25 7.13
C SER A 440 19.27 -7.68 7.59
N VAL A 441 19.15 -8.61 6.65
CA VAL A 441 18.86 -10.02 6.96
C VAL A 441 19.92 -10.62 7.88
N SER A 442 21.19 -10.33 7.66
CA SER A 442 22.28 -10.82 8.49
C SER A 442 22.24 -10.27 9.92
N GLN A 443 21.89 -9.00 10.10
CA GLN A 443 21.72 -8.40 11.43
C GLN A 443 20.55 -9.02 12.18
N MET A 444 19.40 -9.18 11.53
CA MET A 444 18.23 -9.86 12.11
C MET A 444 18.56 -11.30 12.48
N ALA A 445 19.22 -12.04 11.58
CA ALA A 445 19.64 -13.42 11.83
C ALA A 445 20.54 -13.53 13.05
N LEU A 446 21.49 -12.60 13.22
CA LEU A 446 22.38 -12.56 14.37
C LEU A 446 21.62 -12.34 15.68
N SER A 447 20.70 -11.39 15.72
CA SER A 447 19.86 -11.09 16.89
C SER A 447 18.99 -12.28 17.28
N LEU A 448 18.32 -12.89 16.29
CA LEU A 448 17.47 -14.06 16.49
C LEU A 448 18.29 -15.30 16.92
N PHE A 449 19.47 -15.46 16.36
CA PHE A 449 20.39 -16.53 16.74
C PHE A 449 20.84 -16.39 18.19
N ALA A 450 21.26 -15.20 18.61
CA ALA A 450 21.74 -14.95 19.97
C ALA A 450 20.65 -15.23 21.02
N VAL A 451 19.41 -14.80 20.81
CA VAL A 451 18.33 -15.08 21.76
C VAL A 451 17.88 -16.54 21.76
N ASN A 452 17.86 -17.21 20.59
CA ASN A 452 17.47 -18.61 20.49
C ASN A 452 18.48 -19.55 21.15
N LYS A 453 19.77 -19.23 21.08
CA LYS A 453 20.84 -20.01 21.72
C LYS A 453 21.06 -19.67 23.20
N GLY A 454 20.26 -18.74 23.79
CA GLY A 454 20.32 -18.39 25.20
C GLY A 454 21.44 -17.40 25.57
N TYR A 455 22.12 -16.80 24.61
CA TYR A 455 23.19 -15.81 24.87
C TYR A 455 22.70 -14.53 25.56
N MET A 456 21.40 -14.31 25.60
CA MET A 456 20.77 -13.16 26.27
C MET A 456 20.11 -13.53 27.61
N ASP A 457 20.14 -14.79 28.02
CA ASP A 457 19.40 -15.25 29.22
C ASP A 457 19.95 -14.68 30.54
N ASP A 458 21.23 -14.34 30.58
CA ASP A 458 21.91 -13.69 31.70
C ASP A 458 21.97 -12.15 31.58
N VAL A 459 21.48 -11.58 30.47
CA VAL A 459 21.48 -10.14 30.25
C VAL A 459 20.23 -9.52 30.89
N GLU A 460 20.42 -8.40 31.59
CA GLU A 460 19.32 -7.61 32.15
C GLU A 460 18.43 -7.08 31.00
N VAL A 461 17.10 -7.10 31.21
CA VAL A 461 16.11 -6.70 30.18
C VAL A 461 16.42 -5.29 29.63
N SER A 462 16.78 -4.34 30.49
CA SER A 462 17.14 -2.97 30.10
C SER A 462 18.37 -2.89 29.19
N LYS A 463 19.23 -3.90 29.20
CA LYS A 463 20.48 -3.97 28.42
C LYS A 463 20.39 -4.81 27.15
N ILE A 464 19.23 -5.38 26.82
CA ILE A 464 19.06 -6.24 25.64
C ILE A 464 19.35 -5.48 24.34
N LEU A 465 18.82 -4.28 24.15
CA LEU A 465 19.09 -3.47 22.95
C LEU A 465 20.54 -2.93 22.88
N PRO A 466 21.14 -2.44 23.98
CA PRO A 466 22.58 -2.18 24.02
C PRO A 466 23.44 -3.39 23.65
N PHE A 467 23.12 -4.57 24.20
CA PHE A 467 23.80 -5.83 23.85
C PHE A 467 23.69 -6.14 22.35
N GLU A 468 22.49 -6.07 21.78
CA GLU A 468 22.25 -6.27 20.34
C GLU A 468 23.12 -5.32 19.50
N SER A 469 23.10 -4.04 19.84
CA SER A 469 23.86 -3.00 19.11
C SER A 469 25.37 -3.25 19.17
N ALA A 470 25.89 -3.60 20.35
CA ALA A 470 27.30 -3.90 20.56
C ALA A 470 27.70 -5.18 19.81
N LEU A 471 26.87 -6.23 19.86
CA LEU A 471 27.09 -7.47 19.13
C LEU A 471 27.13 -7.24 17.60
N ILE A 472 26.21 -6.47 17.06
CA ILE A 472 26.19 -6.13 15.64
C ILE A 472 27.46 -5.35 15.24
N ALA A 473 27.88 -4.38 16.05
CA ALA A 473 29.10 -3.61 15.81
C ALA A 473 30.34 -4.50 15.84
N PHE A 474 30.44 -5.40 16.83
CA PHE A 474 31.52 -6.37 16.93
C PHE A 474 31.58 -7.29 15.70
N MET A 475 30.46 -7.83 15.28
CA MET A 475 30.37 -8.70 14.09
C MET A 475 30.78 -7.96 12.82
N LYS A 476 30.32 -6.73 12.63
CA LYS A 476 30.70 -5.91 11.47
C LYS A 476 32.21 -5.61 11.43
N SER A 477 32.84 -5.43 12.58
CA SER A 477 34.26 -5.10 12.65
C SER A 477 35.18 -6.31 12.48
N LYS A 478 34.80 -7.48 13.01
CA LYS A 478 35.69 -8.64 13.12
C LYS A 478 35.26 -9.83 12.26
N TYR A 479 33.97 -9.97 12.02
CA TYR A 479 33.36 -11.11 11.30
C TYR A 479 32.51 -10.67 10.10
N ALA A 480 32.92 -9.58 9.42
CA ALA A 480 32.19 -9.02 8.28
C ALA A 480 31.88 -10.07 7.19
N SER A 481 32.85 -10.95 6.87
CA SER A 481 32.68 -12.00 5.88
C SER A 481 31.56 -13.01 6.23
N THR A 482 31.37 -13.31 7.51
CA THR A 482 30.26 -14.17 7.95
C THR A 482 28.92 -13.47 7.79
N MET A 483 28.86 -12.17 8.10
CA MET A 483 27.66 -11.37 7.89
C MET A 483 27.30 -11.27 6.40
N ASP A 484 28.28 -11.01 5.54
CA ASP A 484 28.11 -10.94 4.08
C ASP A 484 27.65 -12.28 3.49
N THR A 485 28.17 -13.40 4.00
CA THR A 485 27.74 -14.74 3.61
C THR A 485 26.26 -14.97 3.91
N ILE A 486 25.80 -14.60 5.10
CA ILE A 486 24.38 -14.70 5.50
C ILE A 486 23.51 -13.79 4.64
N GLU A 487 23.95 -12.54 4.42
CA GLU A 487 23.22 -11.56 3.63
C GLU A 487 23.01 -12.03 2.19
N THR A 488 24.06 -12.56 1.58
CA THR A 488 24.05 -12.99 0.17
C THR A 488 23.32 -14.32 -0.04
N SER A 489 23.56 -15.31 0.85
CA SER A 489 22.97 -16.64 0.72
C SER A 489 21.54 -16.75 1.25
N GLY A 490 21.18 -15.90 2.21
CA GLY A 490 19.93 -16.01 2.97
C GLY A 490 19.77 -17.34 3.70
N ASN A 491 20.88 -18.07 3.95
CA ASN A 491 20.89 -19.40 4.53
C ASN A 491 21.74 -19.47 5.80
N LEU A 492 21.47 -20.47 6.64
CA LEU A 492 22.25 -20.79 7.82
C LEU A 492 22.62 -22.27 7.77
N ASP A 493 23.72 -22.57 7.11
CA ASP A 493 24.33 -23.90 7.08
C ASP A 493 25.15 -24.18 8.36
N GLU A 494 25.61 -25.40 8.52
CA GLU A 494 26.37 -25.81 9.72
C GLU A 494 27.69 -25.02 9.88
N ALA A 495 28.36 -24.70 8.77
CA ALA A 495 29.61 -23.94 8.81
C ALA A 495 29.37 -22.50 9.29
N THR A 496 28.35 -21.84 8.75
CA THR A 496 27.94 -20.50 9.16
C THR A 496 27.41 -20.48 10.60
N GLU A 497 26.66 -21.50 11.02
CA GLU A 497 26.16 -21.62 12.40
C GLU A 497 27.31 -21.78 13.40
N LYS A 498 28.33 -22.59 13.06
CA LYS A 498 29.55 -22.73 13.88
C LYS A 498 30.34 -21.42 13.93
N ALA A 499 30.47 -20.72 12.82
CA ALA A 499 31.15 -19.42 12.77
C ALA A 499 30.43 -18.38 13.64
N LEU A 500 29.09 -18.31 13.59
CA LEU A 500 28.31 -17.45 14.47
C LEU A 500 28.49 -17.83 15.95
N THR A 501 28.48 -19.12 16.28
CA THR A 501 28.70 -19.60 17.65
C THR A 501 30.04 -19.10 18.20
N VAL A 502 31.13 -19.33 17.46
CA VAL A 502 32.46 -18.88 17.85
C VAL A 502 32.52 -17.35 18.04
N ALA A 503 31.94 -16.62 17.11
CA ALA A 503 31.94 -15.17 17.16
C ALA A 503 31.15 -14.61 18.34
N VAL A 504 29.97 -15.16 18.64
CA VAL A 504 29.13 -14.73 19.77
C VAL A 504 29.75 -15.16 21.10
N ASP A 505 30.37 -16.36 21.20
CA ASP A 505 31.12 -16.80 22.37
C ASP A 505 32.32 -15.86 22.67
N GLU A 506 33.01 -15.42 21.64
CA GLU A 506 34.10 -14.44 21.79
C GLU A 506 33.56 -13.09 22.27
N PHE A 507 32.48 -12.60 21.67
CA PHE A 507 31.83 -11.36 22.10
C PHE A 507 31.38 -11.42 23.56
N LYS A 508 30.80 -12.53 24.02
CA LYS A 508 30.37 -12.69 25.43
C LYS A 508 31.55 -12.62 26.42
N LYS A 509 32.75 -13.00 26.00
CA LYS A 509 33.96 -12.94 26.86
C LYS A 509 34.62 -11.56 26.86
N THR A 510 34.50 -10.82 25.78
CA THR A 510 35.28 -9.58 25.57
C THR A 510 34.41 -8.33 25.43
N GLY A 511 33.12 -8.48 25.20
CA GLY A 511 32.20 -7.37 24.93
C GLY A 511 31.82 -6.62 26.18
N VAL A 512 31.75 -5.28 26.02
CA VAL A 512 31.19 -4.35 27.00
C VAL A 512 29.89 -3.80 26.43
N TYR A 513 28.80 -3.93 27.17
CA TYR A 513 27.45 -3.50 26.75
C TYR A 513 26.61 -2.98 27.91
#